data_ac3b06193ecd6a4d14e304f2b1f6b767
#
_entry.id   ac3b06193ecd6a4d14e304f2b1f6b767
#
_cell.length_a   1.000
_cell.length_b   1.000
_cell.length_c   1.000
_cell.angle_alpha   90.00
_cell.angle_beta   90.00
_cell.angle_gamma   90.00
#
_symmetry.space_group_name_H-M   'P 1'
#
loop_
_entity.id
_entity.type
_entity.pdbx_description
1 polymer ?
#
loop_
_entity_poly.entity_id
_entity_poly.type
_entity_poly.pdbx_seq_one_letter_code
_entity_poly.pdbx_strand_id
1 'polypeptide(L)'
;MSNNNNLLIVTSALPYANGPLHFGHLLEHIQTDIWVRTNRSLNKECIYLCASDAHGTPIMLKAEEENTTPETLIEKITSEQKQSLVNFNIVHDNYYTTHSEENKYFSELIFNKADTKKLILRKEIEQLFDDEKGLFLADRYVKGVCPKCGAKEQYGDNCEVCGATYEATELIEPVSIFTGNAPSVKKSEHLFFDLESCSKSLKDWINKTDLQSAVKNKIKEWFIDGLKPWDISRDKPYFCLLY
;
A
#
# COMPACT_ATOMS: atom_id res chain seq x y z
N MET A 1 -22.48 36.01 -12.73
CA MET A 1 -21.42 35.01 -12.98
C MET A 1 -21.28 34.22 -11.73
N SER A 2 -21.76 32.98 -11.70
CA SER A 2 -21.65 32.09 -10.53
C SER A 2 -20.16 31.67 -10.39
N ASN A 3 -19.49 32.26 -9.41
CA ASN A 3 -18.18 31.76 -8.99
C ASN A 3 -18.37 30.32 -8.41
N ASN A 4 -18.36 29.33 -9.28
CA ASN A 4 -18.09 27.97 -8.85
C ASN A 4 -16.57 27.90 -8.53
N ASN A 5 -16.17 28.44 -7.38
CA ASN A 5 -14.87 28.17 -6.79
C ASN A 5 -14.88 26.69 -6.34
N ASN A 6 -14.64 25.79 -7.27
CA ASN A 6 -14.40 24.40 -6.93
C ASN A 6 -13.01 24.33 -6.29
N LEU A 7 -12.97 24.12 -4.98
CA LEU A 7 -11.76 23.79 -4.25
C LEU A 7 -11.10 22.55 -4.88
N LEU A 8 -9.85 22.68 -5.27
CA LEU A 8 -9.04 21.56 -5.75
C LEU A 8 -8.24 20.96 -4.58
N ILE A 9 -8.53 19.72 -4.26
CA ILE A 9 -7.71 18.95 -3.32
C ILE A 9 -6.75 18.08 -4.16
N VAL A 10 -5.46 18.28 -3.95
CA VAL A 10 -4.40 17.64 -4.71
C VAL A 10 -3.56 16.79 -3.79
N THR A 11 -3.25 15.58 -4.22
CA THR A 11 -2.37 14.66 -3.51
C THR A 11 -1.33 14.10 -4.47
N SER A 12 -0.16 13.74 -3.96
CA SER A 12 0.82 12.88 -4.60
C SER A 12 0.90 11.54 -3.88
N ALA A 13 1.53 10.52 -4.51
CA ALA A 13 1.73 9.25 -3.85
C ALA A 13 2.51 9.45 -2.54
N LEU A 14 2.04 8.78 -1.48
CA LEU A 14 2.66 8.88 -0.16
C LEU A 14 4.01 8.13 -0.18
N PRO A 15 5.14 8.80 0.10
CA PRO A 15 6.42 8.10 0.19
C PRO A 15 6.43 7.12 1.36
N TYR A 16 6.93 5.91 1.12
CA TYR A 16 7.04 4.90 2.16
C TYR A 16 8.14 5.26 3.15
N ALA A 17 7.82 5.22 4.46
CA ALA A 17 8.71 5.68 5.53
C ALA A 17 9.78 4.63 5.93
N ASN A 18 10.34 3.90 4.95
CA ASN A 18 11.40 2.94 5.15
C ASN A 18 12.79 3.44 4.70
N GLY A 19 12.87 4.65 4.16
CA GLY A 19 14.12 5.23 3.68
C GLY A 19 13.98 6.62 3.07
N PRO A 20 15.13 7.19 2.60
CA PRO A 20 15.14 8.50 1.98
C PRO A 20 14.38 8.51 0.65
N LEU A 21 13.98 9.70 0.21
CA LEU A 21 13.40 9.87 -1.12
C LEU A 21 14.42 9.56 -2.21
N HIS A 22 14.00 8.83 -3.22
CA HIS A 22 14.76 8.63 -4.45
C HIS A 22 14.18 9.48 -5.59
N PHE A 23 14.88 9.50 -6.72
CA PHE A 23 14.51 10.34 -7.87
C PHE A 23 13.07 10.09 -8.37
N GLY A 24 12.59 8.85 -8.32
CA GLY A 24 11.21 8.52 -8.71
C GLY A 24 10.16 9.24 -7.86
N HIS A 25 10.35 9.30 -6.54
CA HIS A 25 9.48 10.08 -5.64
C HIS A 25 9.53 11.57 -5.96
N LEU A 26 10.75 12.12 -6.12
CA LEU A 26 10.93 13.55 -6.40
C LEU A 26 10.29 13.96 -7.71
N LEU A 27 10.36 13.14 -8.76
CA LEU A 27 9.75 13.42 -10.05
C LEU A 27 8.24 13.67 -9.93
N GLU A 28 7.54 12.78 -9.24
CA GLU A 28 6.09 12.91 -9.03
C GLU A 28 5.75 14.16 -8.22
N HIS A 29 6.45 14.37 -7.10
CA HIS A 29 6.21 15.53 -6.25
C HIS A 29 6.51 16.86 -6.97
N ILE A 30 7.58 16.93 -7.79
CA ILE A 30 7.89 18.12 -8.61
C ILE A 30 6.79 18.39 -9.63
N GLN A 31 6.33 17.35 -10.34
CA GLN A 31 5.25 17.51 -11.32
C GLN A 31 3.96 17.98 -10.66
N THR A 32 3.62 17.42 -9.51
CA THR A 32 2.43 17.80 -8.74
C THR A 32 2.53 19.25 -8.25
N ASP A 33 3.70 19.66 -7.70
CA ASP A 33 3.91 21.02 -7.22
C ASP A 33 3.81 22.06 -8.36
N ILE A 34 4.38 21.77 -9.55
CA ILE A 34 4.24 22.62 -10.75
C ILE A 34 2.76 22.76 -11.10
N TRP A 35 2.00 21.68 -11.11
CA TRP A 35 0.57 21.71 -11.41
C TRP A 35 -0.21 22.53 -10.38
N VAL A 36 0.07 22.37 -9.09
CA VAL A 36 -0.54 23.13 -7.98
C VAL A 36 -0.24 24.62 -8.13
N ARG A 37 1.02 25.01 -8.31
CA ARG A 37 1.45 26.40 -8.50
C ARG A 37 0.77 27.03 -9.73
N THR A 38 0.68 26.30 -10.83
CA THR A 38 -0.01 26.74 -12.04
C THR A 38 -1.48 27.05 -11.77
N ASN A 39 -2.20 26.16 -11.08
CA ASN A 39 -3.61 26.38 -10.76
C ASN A 39 -3.80 27.55 -9.80
N ARG A 40 -2.92 27.71 -8.80
CA ARG A 40 -2.92 28.87 -7.89
C ARG A 40 -2.66 30.18 -8.62
N SER A 41 -1.74 30.20 -9.60
CA SER A 41 -1.47 31.39 -10.42
C SER A 41 -2.66 31.77 -11.31
N LEU A 42 -3.53 30.82 -11.60
CA LEU A 42 -4.82 31.04 -12.30
C LEU A 42 -5.97 31.40 -11.35
N ASN A 43 -5.66 31.78 -10.10
CA ASN A 43 -6.61 32.15 -9.04
C ASN A 43 -7.60 31.02 -8.69
N LYS A 44 -7.19 29.75 -8.83
CA LYS A 44 -7.97 28.62 -8.32
C LYS A 44 -7.55 28.33 -6.87
N GLU A 45 -8.53 28.07 -6.03
CA GLU A 45 -8.28 27.59 -4.68
C GLU A 45 -7.79 26.13 -4.75
N CYS A 46 -6.58 25.87 -4.22
CA CYS A 46 -5.91 24.60 -4.36
C CYS A 46 -5.19 24.23 -3.05
N ILE A 47 -5.54 23.10 -2.47
CA ILE A 47 -4.92 22.56 -1.26
C ILE A 47 -4.08 21.33 -1.66
N TYR A 48 -2.78 21.36 -1.38
CA TYR A 48 -1.85 20.28 -1.67
C TYR A 48 -1.49 19.52 -0.39
N LEU A 49 -1.90 18.25 -0.32
CA LEU A 49 -1.74 17.38 0.84
C LEU A 49 -0.84 16.18 0.49
N CYS A 50 -0.01 15.78 1.43
CA CYS A 50 0.72 14.53 1.37
C CYS A 50 1.00 13.99 2.78
N ALA A 51 1.51 12.78 2.86
CA ALA A 51 1.93 12.16 4.12
C ALA A 51 3.01 11.11 3.85
N SER A 52 3.75 10.70 4.89
CA SER A 52 4.55 9.48 4.85
C SER A 52 3.67 8.26 5.07
N ASP A 53 3.83 7.24 4.24
CA ASP A 53 3.21 5.91 4.45
C ASP A 53 4.06 5.13 5.46
N ALA A 54 3.53 4.94 6.66
CA ALA A 54 4.32 4.65 7.86
C ALA A 54 4.05 3.27 8.49
N HIS A 55 3.50 2.31 7.75
CA HIS A 55 3.16 0.99 8.30
C HIS A 55 3.73 -0.16 7.46
N GLY A 56 3.77 -1.34 8.07
CA GLY A 56 4.11 -2.60 7.40
C GLY A 56 5.42 -3.22 7.87
N THR A 57 5.60 -4.48 7.48
CA THR A 57 6.73 -5.32 7.87
C THR A 57 8.11 -4.73 7.52
N PRO A 58 8.33 -4.12 6.35
CA PRO A 58 9.65 -3.56 6.04
C PRO A 58 10.13 -2.50 7.03
N ILE A 59 9.21 -1.69 7.59
CA ILE A 59 9.55 -0.70 8.62
C ILE A 59 9.94 -1.39 9.93
N MET A 60 9.16 -2.39 10.34
CA MET A 60 9.44 -3.17 11.54
C MET A 60 10.82 -3.83 11.48
N LEU A 61 11.14 -4.48 10.36
CA LEU A 61 12.43 -5.16 10.17
C LEU A 61 13.60 -4.19 10.13
N LYS A 62 13.43 -3.05 9.47
CA LYS A 62 14.46 -2.02 9.43
C LYS A 62 14.69 -1.40 10.81
N ALA A 63 13.64 -1.22 11.61
CA ALA A 63 13.77 -0.77 12.98
C ALA A 63 14.54 -1.79 13.84
N GLU A 64 14.28 -3.09 13.67
CA GLU A 64 15.03 -4.17 14.32
C GLU A 64 16.52 -4.15 13.90
N GLU A 65 16.81 -4.00 12.60
CA GLU A 65 18.17 -3.89 12.06
C GLU A 65 18.93 -2.67 12.61
N GLU A 66 18.26 -1.51 12.72
CA GLU A 66 18.82 -0.28 13.27
C GLU A 66 18.81 -0.23 14.81
N ASN A 67 18.34 -1.30 15.49
CA ASN A 67 18.18 -1.37 16.95
C ASN A 67 17.36 -0.21 17.52
N THR A 68 16.28 0.14 16.86
CA THR A 68 15.35 1.21 17.24
C THR A 68 13.89 0.71 17.22
N THR A 69 12.94 1.56 17.59
CA THR A 69 11.51 1.22 17.44
C THR A 69 10.97 1.67 16.09
N PRO A 70 9.92 1.01 15.55
CA PRO A 70 9.26 1.45 14.33
C PRO A 70 8.83 2.92 14.38
N GLU A 71 8.28 3.38 15.51
CA GLU A 71 7.84 4.76 15.73
C GLU A 71 9.01 5.75 15.59
N THR A 72 10.13 5.49 16.26
CA THR A 72 11.34 6.33 16.18
C THR A 72 11.89 6.37 14.76
N LEU A 73 11.89 5.22 14.07
CA LEU A 73 12.35 5.13 12.69
C LEU A 73 11.48 5.99 11.75
N ILE A 74 10.16 5.84 11.82
CA ILE A 74 9.25 6.58 10.93
C ILE A 74 9.26 8.08 11.21
N GLU A 75 9.42 8.54 12.46
CA GLU A 75 9.59 9.95 12.79
C GLU A 75 10.83 10.54 12.15
N LYS A 76 11.97 9.85 12.27
CA LYS A 76 13.24 10.24 11.64
C LYS A 76 13.09 10.32 10.12
N ILE A 77 12.61 9.25 9.49
CA ILE A 77 12.48 9.17 8.03
C ILE A 77 11.48 10.21 7.50
N THR A 78 10.33 10.39 8.17
CA THR A 78 9.33 11.40 7.79
C THR A 78 9.94 12.80 7.81
N SER A 79 10.74 13.13 8.84
CA SER A 79 11.45 14.41 8.93
C SER A 79 12.46 14.60 7.80
N GLU A 80 13.24 13.57 7.48
CA GLU A 80 14.20 13.59 6.38
C GLU A 80 13.53 13.73 5.01
N GLN A 81 12.43 13.02 4.77
CA GLN A 81 11.63 13.13 3.56
C GLN A 81 11.07 14.54 3.40
N LYS A 82 10.46 15.09 4.45
CA LYS A 82 9.94 16.46 4.46
C LYS A 82 11.03 17.49 4.17
N GLN A 83 12.20 17.36 4.81
CA GLN A 83 13.32 18.27 4.54
C GLN A 83 13.81 18.16 3.09
N SER A 84 13.88 16.95 2.54
CA SER A 84 14.24 16.74 1.14
C SER A 84 13.28 17.44 0.19
N LEU A 85 11.98 17.34 0.41
CA LEU A 85 10.97 18.03 -0.40
C LEU A 85 11.11 19.56 -0.32
N VAL A 86 11.35 20.09 0.88
CA VAL A 86 11.61 21.53 1.08
C VAL A 86 12.86 21.98 0.32
N ASN A 87 13.92 21.18 0.29
CA ASN A 87 15.16 21.50 -0.44
C ASN A 87 14.92 21.60 -1.96
N PHE A 88 13.90 20.94 -2.49
CA PHE A 88 13.44 21.07 -3.88
C PHE A 88 12.36 22.15 -4.06
N ASN A 89 12.12 22.99 -3.05
CA ASN A 89 11.07 24.02 -3.03
C ASN A 89 9.65 23.47 -3.22
N ILE A 90 9.43 22.21 -2.85
CA ILE A 90 8.09 21.58 -2.86
C ILE A 90 7.43 21.86 -1.52
N VAL A 91 6.30 22.55 -1.55
CA VAL A 91 5.58 23.00 -0.33
C VAL A 91 4.16 22.45 -0.35
N HIS A 92 3.87 21.57 0.61
CA HIS A 92 2.53 21.06 0.90
C HIS A 92 1.84 22.02 1.88
N ASP A 93 0.53 22.18 1.75
CA ASP A 93 -0.27 22.85 2.80
C ASP A 93 -0.29 22.01 4.07
N ASN A 94 -0.30 20.68 3.92
CA ASN A 94 -0.06 19.76 5.01
C ASN A 94 0.72 18.54 4.53
N TYR A 95 1.84 18.24 5.20
CA TYR A 95 2.59 16.99 5.07
C TYR A 95 2.56 16.28 6.41
N TYR A 96 1.89 15.14 6.47
CA TYR A 96 1.61 14.45 7.72
C TYR A 96 2.14 13.00 7.71
N THR A 97 1.53 12.10 8.46
CA THR A 97 1.88 10.68 8.52
C THR A 97 0.62 9.82 8.56
N THR A 98 0.68 8.63 7.99
CA THR A 98 -0.40 7.63 8.17
C THR A 98 -0.41 7.04 9.57
N HIS A 99 0.68 7.14 10.35
CA HIS A 99 0.74 6.74 11.74
C HIS A 99 0.27 7.87 12.65
N SER A 100 -1.04 8.07 12.73
CA SER A 100 -1.67 9.12 13.54
C SER A 100 -3.02 8.66 14.09
N GLU A 101 -3.44 9.27 15.20
CA GLU A 101 -4.73 8.98 15.82
C GLU A 101 -5.90 9.37 14.89
N GLU A 102 -5.76 10.44 14.11
CA GLU A 102 -6.77 10.85 13.13
C GLU A 102 -6.93 9.79 12.04
N ASN A 103 -5.83 9.28 11.49
CA ASN A 103 -5.89 8.25 10.46
C ASN A 103 -6.48 6.95 11.03
N LYS A 104 -6.11 6.58 12.26
CA LYS A 104 -6.71 5.44 12.96
C LYS A 104 -8.22 5.60 13.10
N TYR A 105 -8.67 6.75 13.61
CA TYR A 105 -10.09 7.03 13.76
C TYR A 105 -10.86 6.92 12.44
N PHE A 106 -10.35 7.51 11.36
CA PHE A 106 -11.02 7.45 10.07
C PHE A 106 -10.96 6.06 9.44
N SER A 107 -9.88 5.32 9.63
CA SER A 107 -9.76 3.93 9.16
C SER A 107 -10.79 3.03 9.85
N GLU A 108 -10.90 3.13 11.18
CA GLU A 108 -11.92 2.42 11.97
C GLU A 108 -13.35 2.82 11.57
N LEU A 109 -13.59 4.11 11.36
CA LEU A 109 -14.89 4.62 10.92
C LEU A 109 -15.29 4.06 9.55
N ILE A 110 -14.35 4.03 8.58
CA ILE A 110 -14.59 3.49 7.24
C ILE A 110 -14.83 1.98 7.32
N PHE A 111 -14.01 1.26 8.08
CA PHE A 111 -14.17 -0.17 8.31
C PHE A 111 -15.56 -0.50 8.89
N ASN A 112 -15.94 0.15 9.99
CA ASN A 112 -17.23 -0.07 10.65
C ASN A 112 -18.43 0.22 9.71
N LYS A 113 -18.32 1.25 8.87
CA LYS A 113 -19.35 1.54 7.85
C LYS A 113 -19.40 0.47 6.77
N ALA A 114 -18.26 -0.03 6.33
CA ALA A 114 -18.19 -1.11 5.34
C ALA A 114 -18.78 -2.42 5.91
N ASP A 115 -18.42 -2.77 7.16
CA ASP A 115 -18.96 -3.98 7.83
C ASP A 115 -20.48 -3.87 8.04
N THR A 116 -20.99 -2.72 8.48
CA THR A 116 -22.43 -2.46 8.58
C THR A 116 -23.17 -2.64 7.25
N LYS A 117 -22.50 -2.28 6.14
CA LYS A 117 -23.04 -2.47 4.78
C LYS A 117 -22.83 -3.89 4.23
N LYS A 118 -22.28 -4.80 5.02
CA LYS A 118 -21.96 -6.18 4.62
C LYS A 118 -20.97 -6.27 3.45
N LEU A 119 -20.04 -5.30 3.39
CA LEU A 119 -18.95 -5.26 2.42
C LEU A 119 -17.66 -5.88 2.97
N ILE A 120 -17.70 -6.44 4.19
CA ILE A 120 -16.58 -7.14 4.81
C ILE A 120 -16.87 -8.64 4.86
N LEU A 121 -16.02 -9.41 4.23
CA LEU A 121 -16.09 -10.88 4.23
C LEU A 121 -15.03 -11.41 5.21
N ARG A 122 -15.37 -12.43 6.00
CA ARG A 122 -14.44 -13.14 6.88
C ARG A 122 -14.10 -14.46 6.23
N LYS A 123 -12.82 -14.74 6.05
CA LYS A 123 -12.33 -15.98 5.44
C LYS A 123 -11.14 -16.50 6.22
N GLU A 124 -11.13 -17.80 6.46
CA GLU A 124 -9.93 -18.51 6.89
C GLU A 124 -9.02 -18.72 5.68
N ILE A 125 -7.76 -18.33 5.80
CA ILE A 125 -6.73 -18.52 4.78
C ILE A 125 -5.56 -19.30 5.35
N GLU A 126 -4.83 -20.00 4.49
CA GLU A 126 -3.58 -20.68 4.84
C GLU A 126 -2.42 -19.78 4.46
N GLN A 127 -1.46 -19.62 5.37
CA GLN A 127 -0.27 -18.82 5.18
C GLN A 127 0.97 -19.55 5.70
N LEU A 128 2.11 -19.20 5.14
CA LEU A 128 3.39 -19.68 5.64
C LEU A 128 3.77 -18.95 6.93
N PHE A 129 4.27 -19.68 7.90
CA PHE A 129 4.61 -19.19 9.23
C PHE A 129 6.03 -19.60 9.59
N ASP A 130 6.84 -18.66 10.04
CA ASP A 130 8.16 -18.90 10.57
C ASP A 130 8.04 -19.22 12.07
N ASP A 131 8.24 -20.48 12.43
CA ASP A 131 8.07 -20.94 13.81
C ASP A 131 9.17 -20.42 14.74
N GLU A 132 10.36 -20.09 14.23
CA GLU A 132 11.47 -19.53 15.01
C GLU A 132 11.25 -18.05 15.31
N LYS A 133 10.84 -17.28 14.30
CA LYS A 133 10.49 -15.85 14.47
C LYS A 133 9.11 -15.64 15.08
N GLY A 134 8.23 -16.63 15.03
CA GLY A 134 6.86 -16.53 15.57
C GLY A 134 5.96 -15.62 14.79
N LEU A 135 6.12 -15.53 13.45
CA LEU A 135 5.33 -14.62 12.60
C LEU A 135 4.91 -15.28 11.28
N PHE A 136 3.77 -14.83 10.75
CA PHE A 136 3.34 -15.15 9.41
C PHE A 136 4.25 -14.45 8.38
N LEU A 137 4.55 -15.13 7.29
CA LEU A 137 5.46 -14.62 6.27
C LEU A 137 4.66 -13.97 5.13
N ALA A 138 4.86 -12.68 4.93
CA ALA A 138 4.40 -12.03 3.70
C ALA A 138 5.20 -12.58 2.50
N ASP A 139 4.63 -12.50 1.31
CA ASP A 139 5.14 -13.09 0.07
C ASP A 139 6.62 -12.78 -0.20
N ARG A 140 7.07 -11.57 0.14
CA ARG A 140 8.46 -11.12 -0.03
C ARG A 140 9.44 -11.66 1.00
N TYR A 141 8.94 -12.37 2.01
CA TYR A 141 9.76 -12.98 3.07
C TYR A 141 9.85 -14.51 2.95
N VAL A 142 9.37 -15.03 1.82
CA VAL A 142 9.49 -16.44 1.45
C VAL A 142 10.17 -16.54 0.10
N LYS A 143 11.09 -17.46 -0.02
CA LYS A 143 11.66 -17.86 -1.30
C LYS A 143 11.53 -19.37 -1.48
N GLY A 144 11.43 -19.78 -2.73
CA GLY A 144 11.34 -21.20 -3.07
C GLY A 144 11.49 -21.43 -4.58
N VAL A 145 11.10 -22.60 -5.00
CA VAL A 145 11.11 -22.97 -6.42
C VAL A 145 9.74 -22.67 -7.03
N CYS A 146 9.74 -22.01 -8.17
CA CYS A 146 8.50 -21.68 -8.91
C CYS A 146 7.71 -22.94 -9.26
N PRO A 147 6.41 -23.04 -8.93
CA PRO A 147 5.59 -24.22 -9.21
C PRO A 147 5.29 -24.38 -10.72
N LYS A 148 5.52 -23.34 -11.55
CA LYS A 148 5.21 -23.37 -12.98
C LYS A 148 6.41 -23.71 -13.84
N CYS A 149 7.58 -23.12 -13.60
CA CYS A 149 8.76 -23.31 -14.46
C CYS A 149 9.97 -23.96 -13.76
N GLY A 150 9.92 -24.19 -12.44
CA GLY A 150 11.02 -24.77 -11.70
C GLY A 150 12.20 -23.85 -11.41
N ALA A 151 12.06 -22.54 -11.68
CA ALA A 151 13.11 -21.56 -11.36
C ALA A 151 13.28 -21.45 -9.84
N LYS A 152 14.52 -21.49 -9.35
CA LYS A 152 14.87 -21.38 -7.94
C LYS A 152 14.86 -19.94 -7.45
N GLU A 153 14.87 -19.75 -6.13
CA GLU A 153 15.00 -18.42 -5.47
C GLU A 153 13.89 -17.42 -5.83
N GLN A 154 12.69 -17.90 -6.14
CA GLN A 154 11.56 -17.04 -6.48
C GLN A 154 10.77 -16.64 -5.23
N TYR A 155 10.23 -15.43 -5.21
CA TYR A 155 9.40 -14.92 -4.13
C TYR A 155 7.99 -15.55 -4.12
N GLY A 156 7.25 -15.35 -3.02
CA GLY A 156 5.96 -16.00 -2.78
C GLY A 156 4.78 -15.46 -3.60
N ASP A 157 4.95 -14.39 -4.36
CA ASP A 157 3.89 -13.74 -5.14
C ASP A 157 4.01 -13.95 -6.65
N ASN A 158 5.25 -14.02 -7.16
CA ASN A 158 5.49 -14.11 -8.60
C ASN A 158 6.85 -14.71 -8.93
N CYS A 159 6.96 -15.24 -10.14
CA CYS A 159 8.21 -15.72 -10.70
C CYS A 159 8.86 -14.64 -11.57
N GLU A 160 10.07 -14.20 -11.24
CA GLU A 160 10.82 -13.21 -12.03
C GLU A 160 11.31 -13.79 -13.38
N VAL A 161 11.35 -15.14 -13.52
CA VAL A 161 11.84 -15.82 -14.73
C VAL A 161 10.72 -16.03 -15.75
N CYS A 162 9.55 -16.53 -15.34
CA CYS A 162 8.44 -16.84 -16.27
C CYS A 162 7.24 -15.88 -16.13
N GLY A 163 7.25 -14.95 -15.17
CA GLY A 163 6.16 -13.99 -14.95
C GLY A 163 4.88 -14.60 -14.36
N ALA A 164 4.88 -15.87 -13.96
CA ALA A 164 3.71 -16.51 -13.37
C ALA A 164 3.46 -15.97 -11.96
N THR A 165 2.19 -15.76 -11.62
CA THR A 165 1.72 -15.44 -10.27
C THR A 165 1.20 -16.72 -9.60
N TYR A 166 1.36 -16.79 -8.28
CA TYR A 166 0.94 -17.92 -7.41
C TYR A 166 0.85 -17.47 -5.97
N GLU A 167 0.24 -18.29 -5.12
CA GLU A 167 0.23 -18.07 -3.67
C GLU A 167 1.55 -18.57 -3.06
N ALA A 168 2.03 -17.95 -1.98
CA ALA A 168 3.28 -18.36 -1.32
C ALA A 168 3.28 -19.82 -0.89
N THR A 169 2.13 -20.37 -0.54
CA THR A 169 1.93 -21.78 -0.17
C THR A 169 2.08 -22.76 -1.34
N GLU A 170 2.06 -22.27 -2.59
CA GLU A 170 2.28 -23.10 -3.80
C GLU A 170 3.76 -23.25 -4.15
N LEU A 171 4.66 -22.47 -3.52
CA LEU A 171 6.11 -22.62 -3.74
C LEU A 171 6.58 -24.03 -3.37
N ILE A 172 7.46 -24.56 -4.19
CA ILE A 172 8.14 -25.84 -3.90
C ILE A 172 9.36 -25.53 -3.02
N GLU A 173 9.54 -26.28 -1.94
CA GLU A 173 10.63 -26.11 -0.97
C GLU A 173 10.73 -24.65 -0.45
N PRO A 174 9.65 -24.06 0.08
CA PRO A 174 9.70 -22.70 0.58
C PRO A 174 10.66 -22.57 1.76
N VAL A 175 11.37 -21.44 1.82
CA VAL A 175 12.25 -21.08 2.94
C VAL A 175 11.97 -19.66 3.39
N SER A 176 11.99 -19.44 4.71
CA SER A 176 11.93 -18.09 5.28
C SER A 176 13.24 -17.35 5.00
N ILE A 177 13.17 -16.13 4.49
CA ILE A 177 14.37 -15.30 4.29
C ILE A 177 15.00 -14.85 5.60
N PHE A 178 14.28 -14.93 6.72
CA PHE A 178 14.78 -14.51 8.04
C PHE A 178 15.64 -15.57 8.71
N THR A 179 15.20 -16.81 8.63
CA THR A 179 15.84 -17.93 9.36
C THR A 179 16.51 -18.94 8.43
N GLY A 180 16.14 -18.92 7.13
CA GLY A 180 16.56 -19.96 6.19
C GLY A 180 15.86 -21.31 6.41
N ASN A 181 14.94 -21.40 7.37
CA ASN A 181 14.21 -22.62 7.68
C ASN A 181 12.96 -22.79 6.81
N ALA A 182 12.53 -24.04 6.64
CA ALA A 182 11.25 -24.32 6.00
C ALA A 182 10.11 -23.83 6.91
N PRO A 183 9.21 -22.97 6.41
CA PRO A 183 8.06 -22.49 7.19
C PRO A 183 6.99 -23.58 7.32
N SER A 184 6.19 -23.49 8.38
CA SER A 184 4.98 -24.29 8.55
C SER A 184 3.78 -23.57 7.90
N VAL A 185 2.74 -24.34 7.53
CA VAL A 185 1.46 -23.75 7.08
C VAL A 185 0.55 -23.60 8.30
N LYS A 186 0.04 -22.41 8.53
CA LYS A 186 -0.96 -22.12 9.56
C LYS A 186 -2.16 -21.41 8.98
N LYS A 187 -3.30 -21.57 9.65
CA LYS A 187 -4.55 -20.90 9.31
C LYS A 187 -4.75 -19.67 10.16
N SER A 188 -5.27 -18.59 9.52
CA SER A 188 -5.71 -17.40 10.21
C SER A 188 -7.00 -16.87 9.57
N GLU A 189 -7.83 -16.18 10.37
CA GLU A 189 -9.02 -15.50 9.86
C GLU A 189 -8.63 -14.11 9.37
N HIS A 190 -8.91 -13.86 8.09
CA HIS A 190 -8.68 -12.58 7.45
C HIS A 190 -9.98 -11.88 7.06
N LEU A 191 -9.91 -10.55 7.00
CA LEU A 191 -10.98 -9.67 6.61
C LEU A 191 -10.74 -9.19 5.18
N PHE A 192 -11.73 -9.38 4.32
CA PHE A 192 -11.67 -8.99 2.93
C PHE A 192 -12.73 -7.94 2.62
N PHE A 193 -12.36 -6.90 1.89
CA PHE A 193 -13.35 -6.01 1.30
C PHE A 193 -13.95 -6.65 0.05
N ASP A 194 -15.29 -6.71 0.00
CA ASP A 194 -16.03 -7.27 -1.14
C ASP A 194 -16.02 -6.31 -2.34
N LEU A 195 -14.88 -6.27 -3.02
CA LEU A 195 -14.67 -5.42 -4.18
C LEU A 195 -15.52 -5.87 -5.39
N GLU A 196 -15.84 -7.16 -5.47
CA GLU A 196 -16.65 -7.74 -6.55
C GLU A 196 -18.05 -7.12 -6.58
N SER A 197 -18.69 -6.98 -5.42
CA SER A 197 -20.02 -6.36 -5.31
C SER A 197 -20.04 -4.88 -5.75
N CYS A 198 -18.89 -4.21 -5.73
CA CYS A 198 -18.72 -2.83 -6.19
C CYS A 198 -18.49 -2.70 -7.71
N SER A 199 -18.32 -3.80 -8.44
CA SER A 199 -17.88 -3.82 -9.84
C SER A 199 -18.75 -2.94 -10.76
N LYS A 200 -20.07 -3.01 -10.62
CA LYS A 200 -20.99 -2.22 -11.44
C LYS A 200 -20.82 -0.72 -11.21
N SER A 201 -20.83 -0.29 -9.95
CA SER A 201 -20.71 1.12 -9.58
C SER A 201 -19.35 1.71 -9.97
N LEU A 202 -18.28 0.91 -9.84
CA LEU A 202 -16.93 1.30 -10.27
C LEU A 202 -16.85 1.45 -11.80
N LYS A 203 -17.42 0.52 -12.57
CA LYS A 203 -17.49 0.64 -14.03
C LYS A 203 -18.23 1.91 -14.47
N ASP A 204 -19.39 2.17 -13.85
CA ASP A 204 -20.18 3.36 -14.16
C ASP A 204 -19.44 4.66 -13.83
N TRP A 205 -18.72 4.68 -12.70
CA TRP A 205 -17.91 5.83 -12.29
C TRP A 205 -16.73 6.07 -13.24
N ILE A 206 -15.95 5.04 -13.57
CA ILE A 206 -14.78 5.16 -14.46
C ILE A 206 -15.18 5.63 -15.86
N ASN A 207 -16.32 5.17 -16.37
CA ASN A 207 -16.81 5.59 -17.67
C ASN A 207 -17.20 7.08 -17.71
N LYS A 208 -17.63 7.65 -16.59
CA LYS A 208 -18.02 9.06 -16.44
C LYS A 208 -16.87 9.98 -16.08
N THR A 209 -15.75 9.44 -15.62
CA THR A 209 -14.61 10.22 -15.12
C THR A 209 -13.62 10.47 -16.26
N ASP A 210 -13.06 11.69 -16.31
CA ASP A 210 -12.00 12.04 -17.26
C ASP A 210 -10.64 11.56 -16.73
N LEU A 211 -10.31 10.30 -16.99
CA LEU A 211 -9.03 9.67 -16.64
C LEU A 211 -8.16 9.55 -17.91
N GLN A 212 -6.85 9.57 -17.70
CA GLN A 212 -5.89 9.26 -18.77
C GLN A 212 -6.17 7.89 -19.40
N SER A 213 -5.99 7.78 -20.72
CA SER A 213 -6.28 6.55 -21.47
C SER A 213 -5.51 5.34 -20.95
N ALA A 214 -4.24 5.51 -20.55
CA ALA A 214 -3.43 4.43 -19.97
C ALA A 214 -4.04 3.89 -18.68
N VAL A 215 -4.53 4.78 -17.79
CA VAL A 215 -5.18 4.39 -16.54
C VAL A 215 -6.50 3.66 -16.82
N LYS A 216 -7.33 4.21 -17.72
CA LYS A 216 -8.60 3.54 -18.12
C LYS A 216 -8.36 2.14 -18.70
N ASN A 217 -7.34 1.97 -19.53
CA ASN A 217 -7.03 0.68 -20.13
C ASN A 217 -6.57 -0.33 -19.07
N LYS A 218 -5.70 0.09 -18.14
CA LYS A 218 -5.25 -0.79 -17.06
C LYS A 218 -6.40 -1.24 -16.16
N ILE A 219 -7.30 -0.34 -15.81
CA ILE A 219 -8.47 -0.67 -14.99
C ILE A 219 -9.43 -1.63 -15.73
N LYS A 220 -9.56 -1.49 -17.07
CA LYS A 220 -10.37 -2.42 -17.88
C LYS A 220 -9.87 -3.86 -17.81
N GLU A 221 -8.55 -4.07 -17.78
CA GLU A 221 -7.96 -5.40 -17.63
C GLU A 221 -8.45 -6.05 -16.33
N TRP A 222 -8.41 -5.35 -15.20
CA TRP A 222 -8.90 -5.88 -13.92
C TRP A 222 -10.38 -6.26 -13.95
N PHE A 223 -11.21 -5.53 -14.73
CA PHE A 223 -12.62 -5.89 -14.88
C PHE A 223 -12.84 -7.10 -15.79
N ILE A 224 -11.93 -7.36 -16.74
CA ILE A 224 -11.98 -8.55 -17.61
C ILE A 224 -11.62 -9.79 -16.78
N ASP A 225 -10.59 -9.70 -15.97
CA ASP A 225 -10.14 -10.78 -15.07
C ASP A 225 -11.11 -11.04 -13.92
N GLY A 226 -12.03 -10.10 -13.65
CA GLY A 226 -12.95 -10.10 -12.53
C GLY A 226 -12.31 -9.53 -11.26
N LEU A 227 -13.02 -8.59 -10.62
CA LEU A 227 -12.56 -8.05 -9.34
C LEU A 227 -12.70 -9.12 -8.24
N LYS A 228 -11.64 -9.33 -7.49
CA LYS A 228 -11.61 -10.28 -6.36
C LYS A 228 -11.74 -9.54 -5.03
N PRO A 229 -12.27 -10.20 -3.98
CA PRO A 229 -12.22 -9.64 -2.63
C PRO A 229 -10.78 -9.27 -2.24
N TRP A 230 -10.61 -8.10 -1.65
CA TRP A 230 -9.30 -7.57 -1.29
C TRP A 230 -9.02 -7.74 0.20
N ASP A 231 -7.96 -8.45 0.54
CA ASP A 231 -7.51 -8.62 1.93
C ASP A 231 -7.08 -7.28 2.54
N ILE A 232 -7.78 -6.90 3.61
CA ILE A 232 -7.56 -5.63 4.33
C ILE A 232 -7.03 -5.83 5.75
N SER A 233 -6.83 -7.07 6.17
CA SER A 233 -6.28 -7.41 7.48
C SER A 233 -4.83 -7.88 7.40
N ARG A 234 -4.19 -7.97 8.55
CA ARG A 234 -2.85 -8.54 8.72
C ARG A 234 -2.78 -9.24 10.07
N ASP A 235 -2.02 -10.32 10.13
CA ASP A 235 -1.74 -11.02 11.37
C ASP A 235 -0.73 -10.26 12.23
N LYS A 236 -0.84 -10.43 13.55
CA LYS A 236 0.20 -9.94 14.47
C LYS A 236 1.51 -10.71 14.25
N PRO A 237 2.68 -10.13 14.51
CA PRO A 237 2.93 -8.84 15.18
C PRO A 237 3.23 -7.67 14.24
N TYR A 238 2.70 -7.63 13.04
CA TYR A 238 3.02 -6.58 12.08
C TYR A 238 2.70 -5.17 12.58
N PHE A 239 3.62 -4.23 12.33
CA PHE A 239 3.42 -2.82 12.62
C PHE A 239 2.34 -2.23 11.70
N CYS A 240 1.15 -2.05 12.25
CA CYS A 240 -0.01 -1.58 11.52
C CYS A 240 -0.88 -0.66 12.40
N LEU A 241 -1.84 0.02 11.78
CA LEU A 241 -2.77 0.93 12.45
C LEU A 241 -3.96 0.19 13.08
N LEU A 242 -4.44 -0.85 12.41
CA LEU A 242 -5.58 -1.67 12.81
C LEU A 242 -5.14 -3.14 13.00
N TYR A 243 -5.59 -3.76 14.09
CA TYR A 243 -5.37 -5.17 14.42
C TYR A 243 -6.70 -5.89 14.64
#